data_30b4ff7a5a9c24f252f3d5d06debb762
#
_entry.id   30b4ff7a5a9c24f252f3d5d06debb762
#
_cell.length_a   1.000
_cell.length_b   1.000
_cell.length_c   1.000
_cell.angle_alpha   90.00
_cell.angle_beta   90.00
_cell.angle_gamma   90.00
#
_symmetry.space_group_name_H-M   'P 1'
#
loop_
_entity.id
_entity.type
_entity.pdbx_description
1 polymer ?
#
loop_
_entity_poly.entity_id
_entity_poly.type
_entity_poly.pdbx_seq_one_letter_code
_entity_poly.pdbx_strand_id
1 'polypeptide(L)'
;MQAQIEERFKECCQILKKGDILQANDILNQLLIDALDNERIQFAVNCFSFWINIIRQLPTIEEPYAKGETLLSEWISFLSYVEKQKYTPDEHILYCFKCGIFSLALDNYYQLINATDFEQRAEISRKIGLCYKKLGEYETARDCLIESNRLKPGVA
;
A
#
# COMPACT_ATOMS: atom_id res chain seq x y z
N MET A 1 -7.80 -29.80 5.58
CA MET A 1 -8.57 -28.56 5.44
C MET A 1 -7.79 -27.33 5.90
N GLN A 2 -7.19 -27.37 7.07
CA GLN A 2 -6.44 -26.21 7.57
C GLN A 2 -5.21 -25.88 6.72
N ALA A 3 -4.51 -26.90 6.21
CA ALA A 3 -3.37 -26.68 5.31
C ALA A 3 -3.79 -25.98 4.02
N GLN A 4 -4.99 -26.29 3.50
CA GLN A 4 -5.53 -25.64 2.30
C GLN A 4 -5.88 -24.18 2.58
N ILE A 5 -6.44 -23.90 3.76
CA ILE A 5 -6.76 -22.53 4.18
C ILE A 5 -5.48 -21.72 4.29
N GLU A 6 -4.45 -22.25 4.93
CA GLU A 6 -3.16 -21.57 5.05
C GLU A 6 -2.52 -21.28 3.71
N GLU A 7 -2.58 -22.24 2.78
CA GLU A 7 -2.03 -22.06 1.43
C GLU A 7 -2.78 -20.99 0.65
N ARG A 8 -4.11 -20.99 0.71
CA ARG A 8 -4.94 -19.97 0.07
C ARG A 8 -4.72 -18.61 0.71
N PHE A 9 -4.56 -18.54 2.02
CA PHE A 9 -4.27 -17.28 2.71
C PHE A 9 -2.90 -16.74 2.30
N LYS A 10 -1.91 -17.61 2.14
CA LYS A 10 -0.59 -17.25 1.66
C LYS A 10 -0.67 -16.65 0.25
N GLU A 11 -1.47 -17.25 -0.63
CA GLU A 11 -1.74 -16.74 -1.98
C GLU A 11 -2.37 -15.34 -1.92
N CYS A 12 -3.37 -15.16 -1.05
CA CYS A 12 -4.00 -13.87 -0.82
C CYS A 12 -2.96 -12.80 -0.45
N CYS A 13 -2.08 -13.12 0.50
CA CYS A 13 -1.04 -12.20 0.94
C CYS A 13 -0.04 -11.87 -0.18
N GLN A 14 0.32 -12.82 -1.02
CA GLN A 14 1.21 -12.58 -2.15
C GLN A 14 0.59 -11.65 -3.19
N ILE A 15 -0.70 -11.82 -3.46
CA ILE A 15 -1.44 -10.95 -4.39
C ILE A 15 -1.56 -9.55 -3.80
N LEU A 16 -1.85 -9.45 -2.50
CA LEU A 16 -1.93 -8.18 -1.78
C LEU A 16 -0.62 -7.39 -1.88
N LYS A 17 0.51 -8.07 -1.69
CA LYS A 17 1.84 -7.43 -1.75
C LYS A 17 2.12 -6.81 -3.12
N LYS A 18 1.53 -7.34 -4.17
CA LYS A 18 1.69 -6.82 -5.54
C LYS A 18 0.80 -5.61 -5.82
N GLY A 19 -0.09 -5.26 -4.91
CA GLY A 19 -0.99 -4.13 -5.05
C GLY A 19 -2.36 -4.48 -5.61
N ASP A 20 -2.64 -5.77 -5.86
CA ASP A 20 -3.96 -6.19 -6.34
C ASP A 20 -4.89 -6.46 -5.16
N ILE A 21 -5.32 -5.37 -4.54
CA ILE A 21 -6.11 -5.40 -3.30
C ILE A 21 -7.48 -6.06 -3.54
N LEU A 22 -8.12 -5.78 -4.66
CA LEU A 22 -9.46 -6.31 -4.94
C LEU A 22 -9.44 -7.82 -5.13
N GLN A 23 -8.46 -8.35 -5.87
CA GLN A 23 -8.33 -9.79 -6.07
C GLN A 23 -7.99 -10.49 -4.76
N ALA A 24 -7.09 -9.91 -3.97
CA ALA A 24 -6.74 -10.46 -2.66
C ALA A 24 -7.97 -10.54 -1.76
N ASN A 25 -8.80 -9.51 -1.77
CA ASN A 25 -10.03 -9.48 -0.99
C ASN A 25 -11.02 -10.56 -1.43
N ASP A 26 -11.11 -10.83 -2.73
CA ASP A 26 -11.99 -11.90 -3.25
C ASP A 26 -11.56 -13.27 -2.73
N ILE A 27 -10.25 -13.52 -2.72
CA ILE A 27 -9.69 -14.77 -2.17
C ILE A 27 -10.01 -14.88 -0.68
N LEU A 28 -9.82 -13.79 0.06
CA LEU A 28 -10.10 -13.78 1.50
C LEU A 28 -11.57 -14.06 1.80
N ASN A 29 -12.48 -13.48 1.03
CA ASN A 29 -13.92 -13.69 1.21
C ASN A 29 -14.30 -15.15 0.98
N GLN A 30 -13.65 -15.83 0.03
CA GLN A 30 -13.87 -17.26 -0.18
C GLN A 30 -13.37 -18.08 1.00
N LEU A 31 -12.22 -17.69 1.57
CA LEU A 31 -11.65 -18.38 2.74
C LEU A 31 -12.49 -18.18 3.99
N LEU A 32 -13.11 -17.04 4.13
CA LEU A 32 -13.87 -16.69 5.33
C LEU A 32 -14.98 -17.68 5.62
N ILE A 33 -15.59 -18.27 4.60
CA ILE A 33 -16.66 -19.25 4.74
C ILE A 33 -16.18 -20.46 5.56
N ASP A 34 -14.94 -20.88 5.35
CA ASP A 34 -14.36 -22.08 5.99
C ASP A 34 -13.50 -21.75 7.21
N ALA A 35 -13.31 -20.48 7.54
CA ALA A 35 -12.37 -20.07 8.56
C ALA A 35 -12.90 -18.93 9.46
N LEU A 36 -14.19 -18.98 9.78
CA LEU A 36 -14.85 -17.94 10.57
C LEU A 36 -14.22 -17.74 11.95
N ASP A 37 -13.66 -18.79 12.54
CA ASP A 37 -13.08 -18.72 13.88
C ASP A 37 -11.60 -18.35 13.89
N ASN A 38 -10.98 -18.14 12.73
CA ASN A 38 -9.57 -17.83 12.64
C ASN A 38 -9.34 -16.34 12.89
N GLU A 39 -8.66 -16.00 13.99
CA GLU A 39 -8.42 -14.60 14.38
C GLU A 39 -7.56 -13.84 13.36
N ARG A 40 -6.55 -14.50 12.76
CA ARG A 40 -5.73 -13.86 11.71
C ARG A 40 -6.58 -13.46 10.51
N ILE A 41 -7.47 -14.34 10.08
CA ILE A 41 -8.35 -14.09 8.96
C ILE A 41 -9.34 -12.98 9.31
N GLN A 42 -9.88 -12.97 10.55
CA GLN A 42 -10.77 -11.91 11.00
C GLN A 42 -10.05 -10.54 11.03
N PHE A 43 -8.81 -10.53 11.51
CA PHE A 43 -8.01 -9.31 11.46
C PHE A 43 -7.82 -8.83 10.01
N ALA A 44 -7.49 -9.74 9.09
CA ALA A 44 -7.34 -9.42 7.68
C ALA A 44 -8.64 -8.87 7.07
N VAL A 45 -9.78 -9.48 7.40
CA VAL A 45 -11.09 -9.00 6.95
C VAL A 45 -11.31 -7.55 7.35
N ASN A 46 -10.99 -7.21 8.60
CA ASN A 46 -11.14 -5.83 9.07
C ASN A 46 -10.21 -4.87 8.32
N CYS A 47 -8.97 -5.29 8.05
CA CYS A 47 -8.02 -4.49 7.28
C CYS A 47 -8.52 -4.25 5.85
N PHE A 48 -9.01 -5.30 5.18
CA PHE A 48 -9.57 -5.15 3.84
C PHE A 48 -10.81 -4.27 3.84
N SER A 49 -11.65 -4.36 4.86
CA SER A 49 -12.84 -3.50 4.98
C SER A 49 -12.48 -2.02 4.97
N PHE A 50 -11.34 -1.66 5.58
CA PHE A 50 -10.86 -0.29 5.53
C PHE A 50 -10.49 0.13 4.11
N TRP A 51 -9.79 -0.74 3.37
CA TRP A 51 -9.17 -0.36 2.09
C TRP A 51 -10.08 -0.51 0.87
N ILE A 52 -11.06 -1.41 0.90
CA ILE A 52 -11.83 -1.76 -0.30
C ILE A 52 -12.52 -0.54 -0.93
N ASN A 53 -13.20 0.28 -0.14
CA ASN A 53 -13.88 1.45 -0.68
C ASN A 53 -12.91 2.49 -1.22
N ILE A 54 -11.78 2.66 -0.53
CA ILE A 54 -10.73 3.58 -0.97
C ILE A 54 -10.20 3.15 -2.34
N ILE A 55 -9.88 1.86 -2.49
CA ILE A 55 -9.35 1.33 -3.75
C ILE A 55 -10.37 1.42 -4.88
N ARG A 56 -11.64 1.13 -4.59
CA ARG A 56 -12.71 1.23 -5.60
C ARG A 56 -12.95 2.66 -6.07
N GLN A 57 -12.74 3.64 -5.20
CA GLN A 57 -12.92 5.04 -5.54
C GLN A 57 -11.68 5.67 -6.17
N LEU A 58 -10.53 5.03 -6.04
CA LEU A 58 -9.26 5.57 -6.55
C LEU A 58 -9.34 5.95 -8.04
N PRO A 59 -9.94 5.13 -8.94
CA PRO A 59 -10.04 5.50 -10.35
C PRO A 59 -10.87 6.76 -10.63
N THR A 60 -11.70 7.21 -9.69
CA THR A 60 -12.47 8.45 -9.85
C THR A 60 -11.60 9.70 -9.67
N ILE A 61 -10.42 9.55 -9.09
CA ILE A 61 -9.45 10.64 -8.96
C ILE A 61 -8.67 10.69 -10.26
N GLU A 62 -8.68 11.82 -10.95
CA GLU A 62 -8.04 11.92 -12.27
C GLU A 62 -6.52 12.01 -12.21
N GLU A 63 -6.00 12.82 -11.28
CA GLU A 63 -4.58 13.15 -11.23
C GLU A 63 -3.78 12.05 -10.50
N PRO A 64 -2.72 11.51 -11.15
CA PRO A 64 -1.87 10.51 -10.50
C PRO A 64 -1.26 10.99 -9.17
N TYR A 65 -0.87 12.26 -9.09
CA TYR A 65 -0.33 12.83 -7.85
C TYR A 65 -1.37 12.74 -6.73
N ALA A 66 -2.62 13.13 -7.02
CA ALA A 66 -3.70 13.08 -6.04
C ALA A 66 -4.00 11.65 -5.60
N LYS A 67 -3.92 10.67 -6.50
CA LYS A 67 -4.07 9.26 -6.15
C LYS A 67 -2.99 8.82 -5.17
N GLY A 68 -1.74 9.16 -5.45
CA GLY A 68 -0.62 8.85 -4.57
C GLY A 68 -0.79 9.48 -3.18
N GLU A 69 -1.14 10.77 -3.15
CA GLU A 69 -1.36 11.49 -1.89
C GLU A 69 -2.50 10.87 -1.08
N THR A 70 -3.58 10.46 -1.74
CA THR A 70 -4.70 9.77 -1.09
C THR A 70 -4.24 8.48 -0.43
N LEU A 71 -3.47 7.67 -1.14
CA LEU A 71 -2.95 6.40 -0.60
C LEU A 71 -2.04 6.63 0.61
N LEU A 72 -1.15 7.62 0.55
CA LEU A 72 -0.26 7.92 1.67
C LEU A 72 -1.02 8.46 2.89
N SER A 73 -1.99 9.33 2.66
CA SER A 73 -2.84 9.87 3.72
C SER A 73 -3.69 8.79 4.38
N GLU A 74 -4.28 7.92 3.57
CA GLU A 74 -5.11 6.83 4.07
C GLU A 74 -4.29 5.78 4.79
N TRP A 75 -3.01 5.61 4.44
CA TRP A 75 -2.13 4.72 5.18
C TRP A 75 -2.00 5.16 6.65
N ILE A 76 -1.86 6.45 6.89
CA ILE A 76 -1.80 6.99 8.26
C ILE A 76 -3.10 6.71 9.00
N SER A 77 -4.24 6.95 8.35
CA SER A 77 -5.56 6.66 8.92
C SER A 77 -5.73 5.17 9.21
N PHE A 78 -5.21 4.33 8.32
CA PHE A 78 -5.25 2.88 8.48
C PHE A 78 -4.50 2.42 9.73
N LEU A 79 -3.33 2.98 10.00
CA LEU A 79 -2.58 2.63 11.20
C LEU A 79 -3.36 2.98 12.47
N SER A 80 -4.04 4.11 12.49
CA SER A 80 -4.93 4.48 13.60
C SER A 80 -6.10 3.52 13.73
N TYR A 81 -6.68 3.12 12.59
CA TYR A 81 -7.77 2.14 12.56
C TYR A 81 -7.32 0.80 13.14
N VAL A 82 -6.11 0.34 12.78
CA VAL A 82 -5.55 -0.93 13.29
C VAL A 82 -5.40 -0.90 14.82
N GLU A 83 -4.93 0.23 15.37
CA GLU A 83 -4.76 0.36 16.82
C GLU A 83 -6.08 0.21 17.59
N LYS A 84 -7.20 0.54 16.97
CA LYS A 84 -8.53 0.49 17.59
C LYS A 84 -9.24 -0.84 17.35
N GLN A 85 -8.59 -1.79 16.70
CA GLN A 85 -9.19 -3.09 16.37
C GLN A 85 -9.34 -3.96 17.62
N LYS A 86 -10.40 -4.79 17.59
CA LYS A 86 -10.66 -5.81 18.59
C LYS A 86 -9.59 -6.91 18.60
N TYR A 87 -9.11 -7.28 17.40
CA TYR A 87 -8.15 -8.37 17.25
C TYR A 87 -6.72 -7.86 17.37
N THR A 88 -5.84 -8.74 17.88
CA THR A 88 -4.41 -8.43 17.96
C THR A 88 -3.85 -8.22 16.56
N PRO A 89 -3.12 -7.12 16.30
CA PRO A 89 -2.53 -6.90 14.99
C PRO A 89 -1.56 -8.01 14.59
N ASP A 90 -1.64 -8.42 13.33
CA ASP A 90 -0.73 -9.40 12.73
C ASP A 90 0.29 -8.64 11.88
N GLU A 91 1.56 -8.70 12.27
CA GLU A 91 2.63 -7.94 11.62
C GLU A 91 2.85 -8.34 10.17
N HIS A 92 2.68 -9.62 9.85
CA HIS A 92 2.85 -10.08 8.47
C HIS A 92 1.75 -9.54 7.56
N ILE A 93 0.51 -9.54 8.03
CA ILE A 93 -0.63 -8.98 7.28
C ILE A 93 -0.41 -7.48 7.06
N LEU A 94 0.01 -6.76 8.09
CA LEU A 94 0.29 -5.33 7.99
C LEU A 94 1.43 -5.06 6.99
N TYR A 95 2.46 -5.90 7.00
CA TYR A 95 3.56 -5.80 6.05
C TYR A 95 3.07 -5.98 4.60
N CYS A 96 2.18 -6.95 4.37
CA CYS A 96 1.62 -7.19 3.03
C CYS A 96 0.79 -5.99 2.55
N PHE A 97 0.00 -5.38 3.42
CA PHE A 97 -0.73 -4.16 3.10
C PHE A 97 0.23 -3.01 2.78
N LYS A 98 1.28 -2.86 3.58
CA LYS A 98 2.27 -1.81 3.34
C LYS A 98 2.90 -1.96 1.96
N CYS A 99 3.35 -3.16 1.61
CA CYS A 99 3.92 -3.42 0.29
C CYS A 99 2.93 -3.09 -0.83
N GLY A 100 1.68 -3.52 -0.70
CA GLY A 100 0.66 -3.31 -1.72
C GLY A 100 0.30 -1.85 -1.90
N ILE A 101 0.04 -1.14 -0.81
CA ILE A 101 -0.38 0.26 -0.84
C ILE A 101 0.75 1.16 -1.36
N PHE A 102 1.97 0.98 -0.86
CA PHE A 102 3.09 1.79 -1.33
C PHE A 102 3.49 1.46 -2.77
N SER A 103 3.29 0.22 -3.23
CA SER A 103 3.47 -0.13 -4.65
C SER A 103 2.46 0.61 -5.53
N LEU A 104 1.21 0.71 -5.12
CA LEU A 104 0.20 1.50 -5.84
C LEU A 104 0.56 2.98 -5.87
N ALA A 105 1.02 3.52 -4.75
CA ALA A 105 1.45 4.92 -4.68
C ALA A 105 2.61 5.17 -5.64
N LEU A 106 3.60 4.26 -5.65
CA LEU A 106 4.74 4.34 -6.58
C LEU A 106 4.28 4.36 -8.04
N ASP A 107 3.37 3.46 -8.41
CA ASP A 107 2.87 3.39 -9.79
C ASP A 107 2.28 4.74 -10.23
N ASN A 108 1.56 5.40 -9.33
CA ASN A 108 0.97 6.71 -9.63
C ASN A 108 2.04 7.81 -9.75
N TYR A 109 3.00 7.86 -8.83
CA TYR A 109 4.07 8.87 -8.90
C TYR A 109 4.97 8.66 -10.11
N TYR A 110 5.26 7.41 -10.49
CA TYR A 110 6.09 7.13 -11.67
C TYR A 110 5.48 7.63 -12.97
N GLN A 111 4.16 7.76 -13.06
CA GLN A 111 3.52 8.32 -14.23
C GLN A 111 3.94 9.78 -14.46
N LEU A 112 4.46 10.46 -13.44
CA LEU A 112 4.85 11.85 -13.48
C LEU A 112 6.37 12.06 -13.47
N ILE A 113 7.16 10.99 -13.59
CA ILE A 113 8.62 11.04 -13.45
C ILE A 113 9.27 11.95 -14.52
N ASN A 114 8.63 12.10 -15.68
CA ASN A 114 9.15 12.89 -16.80
C ASN A 114 8.49 14.28 -16.90
N ALA A 115 7.94 14.81 -15.81
CA ALA A 115 7.38 16.13 -15.78
C ALA A 115 8.42 17.17 -16.25
N THR A 116 8.00 18.17 -17.03
CA THR A 116 8.90 19.17 -17.61
C THR A 116 9.36 20.21 -16.60
N ASP A 117 8.54 20.47 -15.58
CA ASP A 117 8.85 21.41 -14.51
C ASP A 117 9.82 20.79 -13.50
N PHE A 118 10.96 21.45 -13.27
CA PHE A 118 11.97 20.96 -12.34
C PHE A 118 11.45 20.86 -10.90
N GLU A 119 10.60 21.80 -10.47
CA GLU A 119 10.03 21.75 -9.13
C GLU A 119 9.11 20.53 -8.98
N GLN A 120 8.29 20.28 -9.98
CA GLN A 120 7.40 19.12 -9.99
C GLN A 120 8.20 17.82 -10.02
N ARG A 121 9.25 17.74 -10.86
CA ARG A 121 10.12 16.56 -10.92
C ARG A 121 10.82 16.31 -9.60
N ALA A 122 11.30 17.38 -8.93
CA ALA A 122 11.92 17.26 -7.62
C ALA A 122 10.95 16.71 -6.60
N GLU A 123 9.72 17.21 -6.57
CA GLU A 123 8.68 16.74 -5.65
C GLU A 123 8.32 15.28 -5.93
N ILE A 124 8.18 14.88 -7.20
CA ILE A 124 7.88 13.50 -7.57
C ILE A 124 9.02 12.57 -7.14
N SER A 125 10.27 12.94 -7.40
CA SER A 125 11.44 12.15 -6.95
C SER A 125 11.45 12.00 -5.43
N ARG A 126 11.11 13.06 -4.71
CA ARG A 126 11.02 13.02 -3.24
C ARG A 126 9.94 12.03 -2.78
N LYS A 127 8.76 12.08 -3.39
CA LYS A 127 7.65 11.17 -3.06
C LYS A 127 8.00 9.72 -3.35
N ILE A 128 8.61 9.46 -4.50
CA ILE A 128 9.08 8.12 -4.87
C ILE A 128 10.09 7.62 -3.84
N GLY A 129 11.03 8.48 -3.46
CA GLY A 129 12.04 8.13 -2.44
C GLY A 129 11.40 7.79 -1.09
N LEU A 130 10.40 8.56 -0.67
CA LEU A 130 9.67 8.28 0.57
C LEU A 130 8.95 6.95 0.52
N CYS A 131 8.35 6.60 -0.61
CA CYS A 131 7.69 5.30 -0.78
C CYS A 131 8.69 4.15 -0.69
N TYR A 132 9.84 4.26 -1.34
CA TYR A 132 10.89 3.25 -1.26
C TYR A 132 11.44 3.11 0.17
N LYS A 133 11.57 4.23 0.88
CA LYS A 133 11.98 4.19 2.29
C LYS A 133 11.00 3.38 3.13
N LYS A 134 9.70 3.58 2.92
CA LYS A 134 8.66 2.81 3.63
C LYS A 134 8.72 1.33 3.27
N LEU A 135 9.10 0.99 2.04
CA LEU A 135 9.25 -0.39 1.58
C LEU A 135 10.56 -1.04 2.04
N GLY A 136 11.45 -0.28 2.69
CA GLY A 136 12.74 -0.79 3.14
C GLY A 136 13.82 -0.80 2.06
N GLU A 137 13.55 -0.23 0.90
CA GLU A 137 14.48 -0.12 -0.22
C GLU A 137 15.33 1.14 -0.07
N TYR A 138 16.23 1.12 0.93
CA TYR A 138 16.92 2.33 1.39
C TYR A 138 17.91 2.90 0.37
N GLU A 139 18.59 2.06 -0.41
CA GLU A 139 19.52 2.54 -1.44
C GLU A 139 18.76 3.26 -2.56
N THR A 140 17.69 2.66 -3.05
CA THR A 140 16.84 3.28 -4.07
C THR A 140 16.22 4.56 -3.54
N ALA A 141 15.74 4.56 -2.30
CA ALA A 141 15.18 5.74 -1.64
C ALA A 141 16.19 6.87 -1.59
N ARG A 142 17.43 6.57 -1.19
CA ARG A 142 18.52 7.54 -1.12
C ARG A 142 18.79 8.16 -2.49
N ASP A 143 18.87 7.33 -3.53
CA ASP A 143 19.13 7.81 -4.88
C ASP A 143 18.02 8.76 -5.37
N CYS A 144 16.78 8.45 -5.08
CA CYS A 144 15.63 9.31 -5.42
C CYS A 144 15.70 10.65 -4.67
N LEU A 145 16.06 10.63 -3.40
CA LEU A 145 16.16 11.85 -2.58
C LEU A 145 17.35 12.70 -3.02
N ILE A 146 18.45 12.09 -3.41
CA ILE A 146 19.60 12.80 -4.00
C ILE A 146 19.18 13.48 -5.30
N GLU A 147 18.46 12.77 -6.18
CA GLU A 147 17.98 13.34 -7.44
C GLU A 147 17.02 14.50 -7.20
N SER A 148 16.10 14.37 -6.22
CA SER A 148 15.18 15.43 -5.84
C SER A 148 15.97 16.69 -5.43
N ASN A 149 16.98 16.51 -4.59
CA ASN A 149 17.80 17.61 -4.10
C ASN A 149 18.67 18.22 -5.21
N ARG A 150 19.08 17.40 -6.20
CA ARG A 150 19.80 17.89 -7.38
C ARG A 150 18.92 18.78 -8.23
N LEU A 151 17.66 18.39 -8.43
CA LEU A 151 16.68 19.15 -9.24
C LEU A 151 16.26 20.43 -8.56
N LYS A 152 16.05 20.39 -7.23
CA LYS A 152 15.70 21.55 -6.42
C LYS A 152 16.31 21.42 -5.05
N PRO A 153 17.43 22.11 -4.76
CA PRO A 153 18.07 22.03 -3.45
C PRO A 153 17.14 22.41 -2.32
N GLY A 154 17.16 21.62 -1.24
CA GLY A 154 16.37 21.88 -0.04
C GLY A 154 14.97 21.28 -0.04
N VAL A 155 14.55 20.57 -1.10
CA VAL A 155 13.24 19.92 -1.16
C VAL A 155 13.25 18.59 -0.41
N ALA A 156 14.32 17.82 -0.53
CA ALA A 156 14.41 16.49 0.06
C ALA A 156 14.79 16.49 1.54
#